data_d2a7a6ca72af0b86dd5eb70a8dc316db
#
_entry.id   d2a7a6ca72af0b86dd5eb70a8dc316db
#
_cell.length_a   1.000
_cell.length_b   1.000
_cell.length_c   1.000
_cell.angle_alpha   90.00
_cell.angle_beta   90.00
_cell.angle_gamma   90.00
#
_symmetry.space_group_name_H-M   'P 1'
#
loop_
_entity.id
_entity.type
_entity.pdbx_description
1 polymer ?
#
loop_
_entity_poly.entity_id
_entity_poly.type
_entity_poly.pdbx_seq_one_letter_code
_entity_poly.pdbx_strand_id
1 'polypeptide(L)'
;MTPKHFLDLSAVTSADLRTIMNDALARKQAFKAGKGDKPLAGKMLAMIFEKPSTRTRVSFDVGMRQLGGETLFLSGTEMQLGRAETIGDTAKVLSRYVDAIMIRTTEHSRLLELAEHATVPVINALTDDTHPCQIMADIMTFEEHRGPIKGKTIAWTGDGNNVLHSLVEGAARFGYRMNMAVPLGSEPKDHYLNWARNEGAEIMLCHDADRAVEGVDCVVTDTWVSMNQEHRARGHNVFQPYQVNAALMAKAGSDALFMHCLPAHRGEEVTDEVIDGPQSVVFDEAENRLHAQKSILAWCLGAI
;
A
#
# COMPACT_ATOMS: atom_id res chain seq x y z
N MET A 1 4.10 -27.53 2.55
CA MET A 1 3.66 -26.56 1.51
C MET A 1 4.45 -25.29 1.73
N THR A 2 4.90 -24.64 0.66
CA THR A 2 5.55 -23.33 0.75
C THR A 2 4.53 -22.29 1.23
N PRO A 3 4.86 -21.41 2.19
CA PRO A 3 3.96 -20.37 2.65
C PRO A 3 3.53 -19.42 1.52
N LYS A 4 2.30 -18.94 1.56
CA LYS A 4 1.83 -17.87 0.66
C LYS A 4 2.22 -16.52 1.26
N HIS A 5 3.36 -15.96 0.86
CA HIS A 5 3.79 -14.63 1.29
C HIS A 5 3.07 -13.53 0.50
N PHE A 6 2.91 -12.35 1.13
CA PHE A 6 2.43 -11.13 0.47
C PHE A 6 3.49 -10.03 0.62
N LEU A 7 4.50 -10.05 -0.24
CA LEU A 7 5.68 -9.18 -0.15
C LEU A 7 5.54 -7.94 -1.04
N ASP A 8 5.22 -8.17 -2.33
CA ASP A 8 5.02 -7.14 -3.34
C ASP A 8 3.90 -7.57 -4.28
N LEU A 9 3.26 -6.63 -4.98
CA LEU A 9 2.24 -6.97 -5.96
C LEU A 9 2.83 -7.74 -7.15
N SER A 10 4.08 -7.46 -7.50
CA SER A 10 4.83 -8.19 -8.52
C SER A 10 5.00 -9.67 -8.21
N ALA A 11 5.09 -10.03 -6.93
CA ALA A 11 5.26 -11.41 -6.47
C ALA A 11 3.95 -12.23 -6.41
N VAL A 12 2.79 -11.59 -6.62
CA VAL A 12 1.47 -12.24 -6.57
C VAL A 12 0.83 -12.21 -7.97
N THR A 13 0.15 -13.28 -8.36
CA THR A 13 -0.51 -13.32 -9.66
C THR A 13 -1.70 -12.36 -9.74
N SER A 14 -2.02 -11.83 -10.93
CA SER A 14 -3.22 -11.01 -11.13
C SER A 14 -4.51 -11.71 -10.70
N ALA A 15 -4.58 -13.03 -10.85
CA ALA A 15 -5.73 -13.84 -10.45
C ALA A 15 -5.88 -13.91 -8.93
N ASP A 16 -4.78 -14.12 -8.20
CA ASP A 16 -4.78 -14.13 -6.73
C ASP A 16 -5.11 -12.74 -6.17
N LEU A 17 -4.50 -11.68 -6.72
CA LEU A 17 -4.80 -10.30 -6.31
C LEU A 17 -6.28 -9.96 -6.54
N ARG A 18 -6.87 -10.41 -7.66
CA ARG A 18 -8.30 -10.24 -7.93
C ARG A 18 -9.16 -11.06 -6.96
N THR A 19 -8.74 -12.25 -6.59
CA THR A 19 -9.42 -13.08 -5.56
C THR A 19 -9.42 -12.35 -4.21
N ILE A 20 -8.26 -11.83 -3.77
CA ILE A 20 -8.15 -11.03 -2.55
C ILE A 20 -9.07 -9.81 -2.60
N MET A 21 -9.10 -9.10 -3.73
CA MET A 21 -9.93 -7.91 -3.91
C MET A 21 -11.42 -8.22 -3.81
N ASN A 22 -11.87 -9.26 -4.51
CA ASN A 22 -13.28 -9.67 -4.50
C ASN A 22 -13.73 -10.10 -3.10
N ASP A 23 -12.87 -10.83 -2.38
CA ASP A 23 -13.12 -11.21 -0.98
C ASP A 23 -13.17 -9.97 -0.07
N ALA A 24 -12.30 -8.97 -0.28
CA ALA A 24 -12.28 -7.75 0.52
C ALA A 24 -13.59 -6.97 0.40
N LEU A 25 -14.10 -6.80 -0.83
CA LEU A 25 -15.38 -6.16 -1.09
C LEU A 25 -16.54 -6.94 -0.45
N ALA A 26 -16.57 -8.26 -0.63
CA ALA A 26 -17.61 -9.11 -0.06
C ALA A 26 -17.59 -9.12 1.48
N ARG A 27 -16.39 -9.22 2.09
CA ARG A 27 -16.23 -9.17 3.57
C ARG A 27 -16.61 -7.81 4.14
N LYS A 28 -16.27 -6.71 3.47
CA LYS A 28 -16.70 -5.37 3.90
C LYS A 28 -18.22 -5.27 3.94
N GLN A 29 -18.90 -5.72 2.89
CA GLN A 29 -20.37 -5.71 2.80
C GLN A 29 -20.98 -6.61 3.88
N ALA A 30 -20.47 -7.83 4.04
CA ALA A 30 -20.95 -8.76 5.07
C ALA A 30 -20.77 -8.19 6.49
N PHE A 31 -19.61 -7.59 6.76
CA PHE A 31 -19.30 -6.97 8.05
C PHE A 31 -20.26 -5.80 8.35
N LYS A 32 -20.46 -4.89 7.39
CA LYS A 32 -21.42 -3.77 7.54
C LYS A 32 -22.88 -4.24 7.72
N ALA A 33 -23.20 -5.43 7.21
CA ALA A 33 -24.52 -6.07 7.41
C ALA A 33 -24.61 -6.90 8.71
N GLY A 34 -23.60 -6.90 9.58
CA GLY A 34 -23.56 -7.69 10.82
C GLY A 34 -23.40 -9.21 10.60
N LYS A 35 -22.93 -9.62 9.43
CA LYS A 35 -22.74 -11.03 9.01
C LYS A 35 -21.27 -11.42 8.87
N GLY A 36 -20.37 -10.77 9.62
CA GLY A 36 -18.95 -11.11 9.59
C GLY A 36 -18.68 -12.52 10.10
N ASP A 37 -17.82 -13.27 9.39
CA ASP A 37 -17.33 -14.59 9.76
C ASP A 37 -15.99 -14.52 10.53
N LYS A 38 -15.56 -15.65 11.11
CA LYS A 38 -14.32 -15.77 11.88
C LYS A 38 -13.43 -16.88 11.33
N PRO A 39 -12.98 -16.81 10.07
CA PRO A 39 -12.25 -17.89 9.42
C PRO A 39 -10.85 -18.12 10.01
N LEU A 40 -10.32 -17.16 10.76
CA LEU A 40 -8.99 -17.24 11.40
C LEU A 40 -9.09 -17.47 12.92
N ALA A 41 -10.18 -18.06 13.40
CA ALA A 41 -10.31 -18.39 14.82
C ALA A 41 -9.15 -19.29 15.28
N GLY A 42 -8.51 -18.91 16.40
CA GLY A 42 -7.34 -19.60 16.97
C GLY A 42 -6.01 -19.35 16.24
N LYS A 43 -5.97 -18.49 15.23
CA LYS A 43 -4.75 -18.09 14.54
C LYS A 43 -4.08 -16.89 15.21
N MET A 44 -2.75 -16.87 15.21
CA MET A 44 -1.92 -15.82 15.81
C MET A 44 -1.12 -15.09 14.72
N LEU A 45 -1.20 -13.76 14.72
CA LEU A 45 -0.39 -12.86 13.87
C LEU A 45 0.67 -12.16 14.70
N ALA A 46 1.96 -12.39 14.41
CA ALA A 46 3.03 -11.54 14.91
C ALA A 46 3.11 -10.24 14.10
N MET A 47 3.10 -9.10 14.77
CA MET A 47 3.19 -7.78 14.15
C MET A 47 4.50 -7.10 14.53
N ILE A 48 5.48 -7.12 13.64
CA ILE A 48 6.81 -6.53 13.83
C ILE A 48 6.81 -5.08 13.31
N PHE A 49 7.16 -4.13 14.18
CA PHE A 49 7.28 -2.72 13.82
C PHE A 49 8.67 -2.18 14.17
N GLU A 50 9.49 -1.93 13.18
CA GLU A 50 10.75 -1.17 13.33
C GLU A 50 10.52 0.34 13.22
N LYS A 51 9.37 0.76 12.66
CA LYS A 51 8.91 2.15 12.55
C LYS A 51 7.50 2.30 13.10
N PRO A 52 7.22 3.39 13.84
CA PRO A 52 5.87 3.61 14.36
C PRO A 52 4.86 3.82 13.23
N SER A 53 3.64 3.31 13.43
CA SER A 53 2.50 3.55 12.55
C SER A 53 1.20 3.21 13.24
N THR A 54 0.41 4.23 13.56
CA THR A 54 -0.90 4.04 14.19
C THR A 54 -1.87 3.33 13.25
N ARG A 55 -2.01 3.82 12.00
CA ARG A 55 -2.95 3.25 11.02
C ARG A 55 -2.67 1.78 10.72
N THR A 56 -1.42 1.43 10.42
CA THR A 56 -1.04 0.04 10.12
C THR A 56 -1.24 -0.87 11.33
N ARG A 57 -0.88 -0.40 12.54
CA ARG A 57 -1.04 -1.17 13.77
C ARG A 57 -2.52 -1.46 14.02
N VAL A 58 -3.35 -0.41 14.01
CA VAL A 58 -4.79 -0.55 14.30
C VAL A 58 -5.49 -1.39 13.24
N SER A 59 -5.22 -1.18 11.94
CA SER A 59 -5.90 -1.91 10.86
C SER A 59 -5.57 -3.40 10.85
N PHE A 60 -4.32 -3.81 11.10
CA PHE A 60 -3.96 -5.22 11.22
C PHE A 60 -4.49 -5.86 12.50
N ASP A 61 -4.37 -5.19 13.65
CA ASP A 61 -4.87 -5.72 14.93
C ASP A 61 -6.39 -5.91 14.90
N VAL A 62 -7.12 -4.86 14.53
CA VAL A 62 -8.59 -4.92 14.42
C VAL A 62 -9.01 -5.92 13.34
N GLY A 63 -8.33 -5.93 12.19
CA GLY A 63 -8.61 -6.86 11.09
C GLY A 63 -8.47 -8.32 11.50
N MET A 64 -7.36 -8.67 12.14
CA MET A 64 -7.13 -10.03 12.63
C MET A 64 -8.17 -10.47 13.68
N ARG A 65 -8.50 -9.59 14.65
CA ARG A 65 -9.53 -9.84 15.66
C ARG A 65 -10.93 -9.98 15.05
N GLN A 66 -11.27 -9.18 14.04
CA GLN A 66 -12.55 -9.33 13.33
C GLN A 66 -12.65 -10.68 12.61
N LEU A 67 -11.54 -11.23 12.13
CA LEU A 67 -11.46 -12.58 11.55
C LEU A 67 -11.41 -13.70 12.60
N GLY A 68 -11.44 -13.37 13.89
CA GLY A 68 -11.45 -14.31 15.00
C GLY A 68 -10.07 -14.74 15.50
N GLY A 69 -9.00 -14.20 14.93
CA GLY A 69 -7.62 -14.45 15.37
C GLY A 69 -7.15 -13.50 16.47
N GLU A 70 -5.90 -13.66 16.86
CA GLU A 70 -5.22 -12.86 17.86
C GLU A 70 -3.94 -12.23 17.29
N THR A 71 -3.43 -11.21 17.98
CA THR A 71 -2.24 -10.48 17.55
C THR A 71 -1.21 -10.40 18.66
N LEU A 72 0.07 -10.50 18.28
CA LEU A 72 1.21 -10.26 19.13
C LEU A 72 2.00 -9.08 18.58
N PHE A 73 2.02 -7.96 19.30
CA PHE A 73 2.81 -6.80 18.92
C PHE A 73 4.27 -6.95 19.36
N LEU A 74 5.19 -6.74 18.42
CA LEU A 74 6.63 -6.84 18.63
C LEU A 74 7.30 -5.53 18.17
N SER A 75 7.87 -4.80 19.12
CA SER A 75 8.63 -3.58 18.81
C SER A 75 10.04 -3.94 18.33
N GLY A 76 10.45 -3.42 17.19
CA GLY A 76 11.81 -3.63 16.67
C GLY A 76 12.92 -3.16 17.62
N THR A 77 12.63 -2.19 18.50
CA THR A 77 13.56 -1.73 19.53
C THR A 77 13.76 -2.76 20.66
N GLU A 78 12.69 -3.52 20.98
CA GLU A 78 12.73 -4.55 22.03
C GLU A 78 13.26 -5.88 21.48
N MET A 79 12.96 -6.22 20.23
CA MET A 79 13.40 -7.46 19.60
C MET A 79 14.86 -7.50 19.23
N GLN A 80 15.56 -6.36 19.13
CA GLN A 80 16.94 -6.26 18.63
C GLN A 80 17.17 -6.98 17.27
N LEU A 81 16.13 -6.98 16.41
CA LEU A 81 16.11 -7.68 15.14
C LEU A 81 17.33 -7.32 14.28
N GLY A 82 18.12 -8.34 13.91
CA GLY A 82 19.37 -8.18 13.14
C GLY A 82 20.53 -7.55 13.92
N ARG A 83 20.44 -7.40 15.25
CA ARG A 83 21.55 -6.89 16.10
C ARG A 83 22.16 -7.97 16.99
N ALA A 84 21.34 -8.61 17.84
CA ALA A 84 21.78 -9.70 18.71
C ALA A 84 21.37 -11.08 18.19
N GLU A 85 20.29 -11.15 17.42
CA GLU A 85 19.80 -12.36 16.75
C GLU A 85 19.66 -12.08 15.24
N THR A 86 20.00 -13.07 14.40
CA THR A 86 19.86 -12.95 12.95
C THR A 86 18.39 -12.91 12.56
N ILE A 87 18.05 -12.23 11.45
CA ILE A 87 16.69 -12.20 10.93
C ILE A 87 16.21 -13.62 10.62
N GLY A 88 17.09 -14.46 10.06
CA GLY A 88 16.78 -15.85 9.75
C GLY A 88 16.46 -16.70 10.98
N ASP A 89 17.16 -16.50 12.12
CA ASP A 89 16.86 -17.24 13.34
C ASP A 89 15.57 -16.75 13.99
N THR A 90 15.35 -15.43 14.03
CA THR A 90 14.05 -14.85 14.46
C THR A 90 12.90 -15.42 13.63
N ALA A 91 13.04 -15.51 12.30
CA ALA A 91 12.02 -16.08 11.42
C ALA A 91 11.70 -17.54 11.78
N LYS A 92 12.71 -18.37 12.00
CA LYS A 92 12.55 -19.78 12.37
C LYS A 92 11.89 -19.94 13.73
N VAL A 93 12.25 -19.12 14.71
CA VAL A 93 11.66 -19.15 16.06
C VAL A 93 10.20 -18.71 16.02
N LEU A 94 9.91 -17.54 15.43
CA LEU A 94 8.53 -17.03 15.34
C LEU A 94 7.62 -17.96 14.57
N SER A 95 8.11 -18.60 13.50
CA SER A 95 7.35 -19.58 12.73
C SER A 95 6.87 -20.79 13.54
N ARG A 96 7.41 -21.04 14.75
CA ARG A 96 6.98 -22.09 15.65
C ARG A 96 5.94 -21.63 16.66
N TYR A 97 5.71 -20.33 16.79
CA TYR A 97 4.83 -19.74 17.78
C TYR A 97 3.57 -19.11 17.17
N VAL A 98 3.65 -18.65 15.92
CA VAL A 98 2.58 -17.91 15.26
C VAL A 98 2.22 -18.51 13.90
N ASP A 99 1.06 -18.14 13.37
CA ASP A 99 0.57 -18.62 12.07
C ASP A 99 0.93 -17.70 10.89
N ALA A 100 1.19 -16.43 11.16
CA ALA A 100 1.65 -15.46 10.17
C ALA A 100 2.49 -14.36 10.83
N ILE A 101 3.34 -13.71 10.03
CA ILE A 101 4.16 -12.58 10.45
C ILE A 101 3.89 -11.40 9.52
N MET A 102 3.55 -10.23 10.06
CA MET A 102 3.61 -8.99 9.31
C MET A 102 4.78 -8.15 9.80
N ILE A 103 5.45 -7.46 8.88
CA ILE A 103 6.58 -6.61 9.21
C ILE A 103 6.45 -5.23 8.54
N ARG A 104 6.73 -4.17 9.32
CA ARG A 104 6.96 -2.81 8.84
C ARG A 104 8.38 -2.43 9.20
N THR A 105 9.24 -2.31 8.19
CA THR A 105 10.67 -2.07 8.31
C THR A 105 11.14 -0.97 7.34
N THR A 106 12.42 -0.61 7.40
CA THR A 106 13.06 0.28 6.43
C THR A 106 13.58 -0.49 5.23
N GLU A 107 14.50 -1.41 5.47
CA GLU A 107 15.22 -2.13 4.44
C GLU A 107 14.37 -3.27 3.88
N HIS A 108 14.09 -3.21 2.58
CA HIS A 108 13.32 -4.26 1.90
C HIS A 108 14.02 -5.63 1.95
N SER A 109 15.34 -5.65 1.96
CA SER A 109 16.15 -6.87 2.13
C SER A 109 15.83 -7.63 3.41
N ARG A 110 15.50 -6.94 4.52
CA ARG A 110 15.10 -7.59 5.78
C ARG A 110 13.77 -8.33 5.67
N LEU A 111 12.82 -7.75 4.93
CA LEU A 111 11.55 -8.42 4.62
C LEU A 111 11.80 -9.70 3.82
N LEU A 112 12.66 -9.63 2.79
CA LEU A 112 12.97 -10.78 1.94
C LEU A 112 13.69 -11.88 2.71
N GLU A 113 14.70 -11.54 3.55
CA GLU A 113 15.41 -12.50 4.42
C GLU A 113 14.44 -13.15 5.41
N LEU A 114 13.53 -12.36 6.02
CA LEU A 114 12.52 -12.92 6.92
C LEU A 114 11.61 -13.92 6.20
N ALA A 115 11.17 -13.60 4.98
CA ALA A 115 10.32 -14.48 4.18
C ALA A 115 11.05 -15.75 3.71
N GLU A 116 12.35 -15.66 3.37
CA GLU A 116 13.18 -16.80 2.95
C GLU A 116 13.27 -17.86 4.05
N HIS A 117 13.36 -17.44 5.31
CA HIS A 117 13.57 -18.34 6.46
C HIS A 117 12.29 -18.70 7.22
N ALA A 118 11.19 -17.97 7.01
CA ALA A 118 9.91 -18.25 7.65
C ALA A 118 9.23 -19.48 7.05
N THR A 119 8.62 -20.33 7.90
CA THR A 119 7.75 -21.43 7.47
C THR A 119 6.27 -21.09 7.57
N VAL A 120 5.95 -19.85 7.89
CA VAL A 120 4.62 -19.26 7.91
C VAL A 120 4.57 -18.05 6.96
N PRO A 121 3.39 -17.61 6.51
CA PRO A 121 3.27 -16.42 5.67
C PRO A 121 3.92 -15.18 6.27
N VAL A 122 4.62 -14.41 5.43
CA VAL A 122 5.15 -13.08 5.74
C VAL A 122 4.42 -12.04 4.89
N ILE A 123 4.00 -10.95 5.54
CA ILE A 123 3.22 -9.87 4.92
C ILE A 123 4.00 -8.56 5.04
N ASN A 124 4.21 -7.91 3.90
CA ASN A 124 4.80 -6.58 3.82
C ASN A 124 3.77 -5.51 4.24
N ALA A 125 3.94 -4.96 5.44
CA ALA A 125 3.11 -3.84 5.90
C ALA A 125 3.61 -2.47 5.43
N LEU A 126 4.87 -2.36 5.11
CA LEU A 126 5.59 -1.28 4.42
C LEU A 126 7.10 -1.52 4.54
N THR A 127 7.81 -1.23 3.46
CA THR A 127 9.27 -0.96 3.47
C THR A 127 9.55 0.41 2.83
N ASP A 128 10.80 0.86 2.83
CA ASP A 128 11.17 2.08 2.08
C ASP A 128 11.10 1.87 0.55
N ASP A 129 10.93 0.64 0.10
CA ASP A 129 10.82 0.30 -1.32
C ASP A 129 9.39 0.12 -1.80
N THR A 130 8.49 -0.48 -0.97
CA THR A 130 7.13 -0.82 -1.40
C THR A 130 6.11 -0.73 -0.26
N HIS A 131 4.83 -0.54 -0.64
CA HIS A 131 3.68 -0.55 0.26
C HIS A 131 2.46 -1.27 -0.35
N PRO A 132 2.54 -2.59 -0.65
CA PRO A 132 1.53 -3.30 -1.41
C PRO A 132 0.14 -3.32 -0.76
N CYS A 133 0.07 -3.36 0.58
CA CYS A 133 -1.20 -3.31 1.31
C CYS A 133 -1.96 -1.98 1.12
N GLN A 134 -1.24 -0.87 0.88
CA GLN A 134 -1.86 0.41 0.57
C GLN A 134 -2.54 0.34 -0.79
N ILE A 135 -1.82 -0.13 -1.81
CA ILE A 135 -2.35 -0.15 -3.18
C ILE A 135 -3.56 -1.07 -3.32
N MET A 136 -3.63 -2.16 -2.56
CA MET A 136 -4.84 -2.97 -2.49
C MET A 136 -6.04 -2.18 -1.94
N ALA A 137 -5.81 -1.29 -0.98
CA ALA A 137 -6.87 -0.42 -0.45
C ALA A 137 -7.25 0.68 -1.45
N ASP A 138 -6.28 1.26 -2.16
CA ASP A 138 -6.50 2.30 -3.16
C ASP A 138 -7.37 1.77 -4.31
N ILE A 139 -7.01 0.58 -4.83
CA ILE A 139 -7.77 -0.09 -5.89
C ILE A 139 -9.18 -0.44 -5.41
N MET A 140 -9.31 -0.98 -4.19
CA MET A 140 -10.61 -1.26 -3.58
C MET A 140 -11.48 -0.01 -3.52
N THR A 141 -10.91 1.12 -3.07
CA THR A 141 -11.60 2.39 -2.96
C THR A 141 -12.02 2.92 -4.32
N PHE A 142 -11.10 2.87 -5.29
CA PHE A 142 -11.45 3.26 -6.66
C PHE A 142 -12.63 2.44 -7.20
N GLU A 143 -12.59 1.11 -7.04
CA GLU A 143 -13.63 0.22 -7.57
C GLU A 143 -14.98 0.36 -6.85
N GLU A 144 -14.99 0.73 -5.56
CA GLU A 144 -16.23 1.05 -4.84
C GLU A 144 -16.91 2.33 -5.39
N HIS A 145 -16.13 3.32 -5.79
CA HIS A 145 -16.67 4.62 -6.24
C HIS A 145 -16.89 4.70 -7.75
N ARG A 146 -16.11 3.98 -8.57
CA ARG A 146 -16.06 4.15 -10.03
C ARG A 146 -16.18 2.84 -10.81
N GLY A 147 -16.35 1.70 -10.14
CA GLY A 147 -16.35 0.38 -10.78
C GLY A 147 -14.95 -0.05 -11.21
N PRO A 148 -14.83 -1.08 -12.07
CA PRO A 148 -13.56 -1.74 -12.38
C PRO A 148 -12.45 -0.77 -12.78
N ILE A 149 -11.28 -0.89 -12.16
CA ILE A 149 -10.11 -0.03 -12.40
C ILE A 149 -9.42 -0.34 -13.73
N LYS A 150 -9.63 -1.54 -14.30
CA LYS A 150 -9.01 -1.95 -15.56
C LYS A 150 -9.32 -0.97 -16.69
N GLY A 151 -8.28 -0.50 -17.39
CA GLY A 151 -8.39 0.46 -18.49
C GLY A 151 -8.57 1.91 -18.07
N LYS A 152 -8.67 2.19 -16.77
CA LYS A 152 -8.71 3.54 -16.20
C LYS A 152 -7.32 4.16 -16.18
N THR A 153 -7.23 5.47 -15.98
CA THR A 153 -5.96 6.18 -15.89
C THR A 153 -5.80 6.80 -14.52
N ILE A 154 -4.73 6.43 -13.82
CA ILE A 154 -4.37 6.97 -12.51
C ILE A 154 -3.17 7.88 -12.67
N ALA A 155 -3.25 9.10 -12.13
CA ALA A 155 -2.12 10.02 -12.09
C ALA A 155 -1.47 10.01 -10.70
N TRP A 156 -0.15 10.12 -10.69
CA TRP A 156 0.66 10.40 -9.51
C TRP A 156 1.36 11.75 -9.66
N THR A 157 1.40 12.54 -8.59
CA THR A 157 2.22 13.77 -8.54
C THR A 157 3.01 13.82 -7.23
N GLY A 158 4.30 14.12 -7.30
CA GLY A 158 5.15 14.24 -6.11
C GLY A 158 6.42 13.40 -6.16
N ASP A 159 6.86 12.86 -5.01
CA ASP A 159 8.10 12.09 -4.89
C ASP A 159 7.96 10.67 -5.45
N GLY A 160 9.02 10.16 -6.08
CA GLY A 160 9.10 8.78 -6.58
C GLY A 160 9.35 7.77 -5.46
N ASN A 161 8.43 7.68 -4.50
CA ASN A 161 8.58 6.92 -3.27
C ASN A 161 8.04 5.46 -3.36
N ASN A 162 8.03 4.77 -2.24
CA ASN A 162 7.58 3.39 -2.09
C ASN A 162 6.10 3.16 -2.44
N VAL A 163 5.24 4.16 -2.24
CA VAL A 163 3.81 4.08 -2.63
C VAL A 163 3.71 4.08 -4.15
N LEU A 164 4.46 4.97 -4.82
CA LEU A 164 4.51 5.03 -6.28
C LEU A 164 5.05 3.73 -6.88
N HIS A 165 6.11 3.12 -6.29
CA HIS A 165 6.62 1.83 -6.77
C HIS A 165 5.52 0.77 -6.78
N SER A 166 4.75 0.68 -5.70
CA SER A 166 3.65 -0.30 -5.61
C SER A 166 2.46 0.05 -6.51
N LEU A 167 2.18 1.35 -6.77
CA LEU A 167 1.19 1.76 -7.79
C LEU A 167 1.63 1.31 -9.19
N VAL A 168 2.91 1.43 -9.52
CA VAL A 168 3.47 0.96 -10.80
C VAL A 168 3.30 -0.56 -10.94
N GLU A 169 3.56 -1.35 -9.89
CA GLU A 169 3.28 -2.78 -9.89
C GLU A 169 1.79 -3.09 -10.03
N GLY A 170 0.95 -2.30 -9.35
CA GLY A 170 -0.50 -2.39 -9.45
C GLY A 170 -1.01 -2.16 -10.87
N ALA A 171 -0.42 -1.22 -11.63
CA ALA A 171 -0.78 -0.98 -13.02
C ALA A 171 -0.61 -2.23 -13.88
N ALA A 172 0.50 -2.94 -13.74
CA ALA A 172 0.75 -4.20 -14.43
C ALA A 172 -0.24 -5.30 -14.03
N ARG A 173 -0.55 -5.41 -12.74
CA ARG A 173 -1.40 -6.49 -12.20
C ARG A 173 -2.89 -6.29 -12.44
N PHE A 174 -3.38 -5.04 -12.38
CA PHE A 174 -4.80 -4.72 -12.51
C PHE A 174 -5.18 -4.08 -13.84
N GLY A 175 -4.19 -3.74 -14.69
CA GLY A 175 -4.41 -3.26 -16.06
C GLY A 175 -4.96 -1.85 -16.15
N TYR A 176 -4.60 -0.95 -15.23
CA TYR A 176 -4.83 0.48 -15.37
C TYR A 176 -3.60 1.19 -15.96
N ARG A 177 -3.81 2.35 -16.57
CA ARG A 177 -2.74 3.21 -17.08
C ARG A 177 -2.20 4.08 -15.95
N MET A 178 -0.89 4.31 -15.93
CA MET A 178 -0.23 5.10 -14.91
C MET A 178 0.49 6.29 -15.51
N ASN A 179 0.03 7.51 -15.18
CA ASN A 179 0.70 8.76 -15.50
C ASN A 179 1.43 9.27 -14.26
N MET A 180 2.71 9.61 -14.38
CA MET A 180 3.52 10.05 -13.24
C MET A 180 4.18 11.39 -13.56
N ALA A 181 3.99 12.36 -12.67
CA ALA A 181 4.74 13.61 -12.65
C ALA A 181 5.59 13.68 -11.38
N VAL A 182 6.91 13.69 -11.54
CA VAL A 182 7.87 13.73 -10.44
C VAL A 182 8.96 14.75 -10.72
N PRO A 183 9.52 15.44 -9.72
CA PRO A 183 10.66 16.32 -9.92
C PRO A 183 11.87 15.57 -10.47
N LEU A 184 12.71 16.26 -11.25
CA LEU A 184 13.98 15.71 -11.71
C LEU A 184 14.85 15.28 -10.53
N GLY A 185 15.31 14.01 -10.58
CA GLY A 185 16.10 13.36 -9.54
C GLY A 185 15.27 12.87 -8.36
N SER A 186 13.93 12.81 -8.47
CA SER A 186 13.00 12.15 -7.56
C SER A 186 12.22 11.04 -8.27
N GLU A 187 12.75 10.54 -9.39
CA GLU A 187 12.11 9.49 -10.18
C GLU A 187 12.03 8.19 -9.38
N PRO A 188 10.98 7.37 -9.60
CA PRO A 188 10.91 6.03 -9.03
C PRO A 188 12.07 5.16 -9.57
N LYS A 189 12.46 4.15 -8.82
CA LYS A 189 13.57 3.27 -9.20
C LYS A 189 13.29 2.55 -10.52
N ASP A 190 14.25 2.59 -11.43
CA ASP A 190 14.13 2.06 -12.80
C ASP A 190 13.67 0.61 -12.88
N HIS A 191 14.06 -0.23 -11.93
CA HIS A 191 13.70 -1.65 -11.98
C HIS A 191 12.20 -1.88 -11.82
N TYR A 192 11.45 -1.05 -11.06
CA TYR A 192 9.98 -1.13 -10.98
C TYR A 192 9.34 -0.74 -12.31
N LEU A 193 9.82 0.37 -12.91
CA LEU A 193 9.31 0.83 -14.22
C LEU A 193 9.56 -0.20 -15.31
N ASN A 194 10.77 -0.75 -15.36
CA ASN A 194 11.15 -1.74 -16.37
C ASN A 194 10.37 -3.04 -16.20
N TRP A 195 10.22 -3.51 -14.94
CA TRP A 195 9.41 -4.68 -14.66
C TRP A 195 7.95 -4.49 -15.13
N ALA A 196 7.32 -3.39 -14.75
CA ALA A 196 5.93 -3.14 -15.11
C ALA A 196 5.72 -3.01 -16.63
N ARG A 197 6.66 -2.37 -17.36
CA ARG A 197 6.62 -2.31 -18.83
C ARG A 197 6.75 -3.70 -19.46
N ASN A 198 7.63 -4.54 -18.91
CA ASN A 198 7.81 -5.92 -19.38
C ASN A 198 6.55 -6.77 -19.13
N GLU A 199 5.78 -6.48 -18.08
CA GLU A 199 4.46 -7.08 -17.80
C GLU A 199 3.33 -6.45 -18.64
N GLY A 200 3.63 -5.48 -19.52
CA GLY A 200 2.66 -4.86 -20.42
C GLY A 200 1.92 -3.65 -19.86
N ALA A 201 2.37 -3.05 -18.75
CA ALA A 201 1.75 -1.84 -18.21
C ALA A 201 2.00 -0.62 -19.10
N GLU A 202 0.97 0.18 -19.30
CA GLU A 202 1.05 1.47 -19.96
C GLU A 202 1.45 2.55 -18.96
N ILE A 203 2.73 2.98 -19.01
CA ILE A 203 3.31 3.90 -18.04
C ILE A 203 3.88 5.12 -18.75
N MET A 204 3.42 6.31 -18.37
CA MET A 204 4.00 7.61 -18.73
C MET A 204 4.71 8.22 -17.52
N LEU A 205 5.97 8.60 -17.69
CA LEU A 205 6.74 9.38 -16.73
C LEU A 205 7.08 10.73 -17.34
N CYS A 206 6.81 11.80 -16.62
CA CYS A 206 7.13 13.17 -17.03
C CYS A 206 7.47 14.04 -15.81
N HIS A 207 7.80 15.32 -16.05
CA HIS A 207 8.12 16.31 -15.02
C HIS A 207 7.11 17.47 -15.03
N ASP A 208 5.93 17.25 -15.58
CA ASP A 208 4.85 18.23 -15.73
C ASP A 208 3.57 17.65 -15.12
N ALA A 209 3.15 18.21 -13.97
CA ALA A 209 1.97 17.76 -13.24
C ALA A 209 0.68 17.97 -14.05
N ASP A 210 0.59 19.08 -14.79
CA ASP A 210 -0.56 19.41 -15.63
C ASP A 210 -0.78 18.32 -16.69
N ARG A 211 0.30 17.93 -17.35
CA ARG A 211 0.27 16.87 -18.37
C ARG A 211 -0.08 15.49 -17.79
N ALA A 212 0.42 15.19 -16.60
CA ALA A 212 0.16 13.89 -15.99
C ALA A 212 -1.31 13.72 -15.59
N VAL A 213 -1.95 14.78 -15.11
CA VAL A 213 -3.32 14.72 -14.59
C VAL A 213 -4.40 14.98 -15.63
N GLU A 214 -4.04 15.37 -16.85
CA GLU A 214 -5.01 15.73 -17.89
C GLU A 214 -5.98 14.59 -18.21
N GLY A 215 -7.26 14.78 -17.88
CA GLY A 215 -8.35 13.85 -18.20
C GLY A 215 -8.30 12.51 -17.47
N VAL A 216 -7.51 12.35 -16.40
CA VAL A 216 -7.40 11.08 -15.65
C VAL A 216 -8.61 10.79 -14.79
N ASP A 217 -8.79 9.51 -14.40
CA ASP A 217 -9.88 9.04 -13.55
C ASP A 217 -9.59 9.18 -12.05
N CYS A 218 -8.31 9.30 -11.65
CA CYS A 218 -7.91 9.47 -10.26
C CYS A 218 -6.55 10.19 -10.18
N VAL A 219 -6.41 11.08 -9.19
CA VAL A 219 -5.13 11.72 -8.82
C VAL A 219 -4.72 11.21 -7.45
N VAL A 220 -3.48 10.74 -7.34
CA VAL A 220 -2.88 10.20 -6.11
C VAL A 220 -1.62 10.99 -5.78
N THR A 221 -1.40 11.29 -4.53
CA THR A 221 -0.15 11.86 -4.02
C THR A 221 0.18 11.30 -2.63
N ASP A 222 1.39 11.55 -2.17
CA ASP A 222 1.84 11.25 -0.82
C ASP A 222 2.78 12.38 -0.34
N THR A 223 3.16 12.33 0.93
CA THR A 223 4.07 13.32 1.53
C THR A 223 5.36 13.44 0.73
N TRP A 224 5.81 14.68 0.47
CA TRP A 224 7.04 14.94 -0.29
C TRP A 224 8.30 14.51 0.44
N VAL A 225 8.27 14.51 1.77
CA VAL A 225 9.34 14.02 2.62
C VAL A 225 8.75 12.95 3.54
N SER A 226 9.07 11.69 3.24
CA SER A 226 8.67 10.58 4.11
C SER A 226 9.23 10.78 5.51
N MET A 227 8.47 10.37 6.54
CA MET A 227 8.82 10.47 7.97
C MET A 227 10.23 9.95 8.36
N ASN A 228 11.00 9.41 7.42
CA ASN A 228 12.33 8.82 7.62
C ASN A 228 13.39 9.39 6.67
N GLN A 229 13.06 10.38 5.85
CA GLN A 229 13.96 10.99 4.87
C GLN A 229 14.16 12.49 5.10
N GLU A 230 13.96 12.98 6.34
CA GLU A 230 14.20 14.37 6.73
C GLU A 230 15.62 14.86 6.33
N HIS A 231 16.57 13.94 6.19
CA HIS A 231 17.92 14.24 5.67
C HIS A 231 17.97 14.47 4.14
N ARG A 232 16.90 14.13 3.40
CA ARG A 232 16.74 14.42 1.98
C ARG A 232 15.92 15.68 1.73
N ALA A 233 15.92 16.65 2.64
CA ALA A 233 15.33 17.96 2.45
C ALA A 233 15.96 18.66 1.23
N ARG A 234 15.72 18.12 0.04
CA ARG A 234 15.69 18.89 -1.20
C ARG A 234 14.62 19.92 -0.93
N GLY A 235 14.98 21.19 -1.00
CA GLY A 235 14.10 22.25 -0.53
C GLY A 235 12.68 22.03 -1.06
N HIS A 236 11.66 22.21 -0.21
CA HIS A 236 10.23 22.07 -0.55
C HIS A 236 9.85 22.73 -1.88
N ASN A 237 10.64 23.70 -2.33
CA ASN A 237 10.45 24.44 -3.56
C ASN A 237 10.45 23.56 -4.83
N VAL A 238 11.17 22.43 -4.88
CA VAL A 238 11.17 21.58 -6.08
C VAL A 238 9.89 20.78 -6.24
N PHE A 239 9.17 20.55 -5.14
CA PHE A 239 7.89 19.83 -5.14
C PHE A 239 6.68 20.74 -5.32
N GLN A 240 6.83 22.05 -5.10
CA GLN A 240 5.72 23.00 -5.18
C GLN A 240 4.90 22.91 -6.49
N PRO A 241 5.51 22.72 -7.69
CA PRO A 241 4.77 22.53 -8.94
C PRO A 241 3.94 21.25 -9.00
N TYR A 242 4.12 20.33 -8.06
CA TYR A 242 3.46 19.02 -8.00
C TYR A 242 2.37 18.96 -6.92
N GLN A 243 2.09 20.10 -6.24
CA GLN A 243 1.04 20.19 -5.24
C GLN A 243 -0.34 19.90 -5.87
N VAL A 244 -1.10 19.00 -5.26
CA VAL A 244 -2.48 18.78 -5.67
C VAL A 244 -3.37 19.87 -5.05
N ASN A 245 -3.80 20.79 -5.88
CA ASN A 245 -4.70 21.89 -5.55
C ASN A 245 -5.91 21.88 -6.48
N ALA A 246 -6.89 22.74 -6.24
CA ALA A 246 -8.11 22.81 -7.05
C ALA A 246 -7.86 23.06 -8.54
N ALA A 247 -6.84 23.86 -8.88
CA ALA A 247 -6.48 24.13 -10.26
C ALA A 247 -5.93 22.89 -10.98
N LEU A 248 -5.13 22.08 -10.30
CA LEU A 248 -4.62 20.80 -10.81
C LEU A 248 -5.75 19.79 -10.95
N MET A 249 -6.61 19.64 -9.91
CA MET A 249 -7.76 18.74 -9.95
C MET A 249 -8.77 19.10 -11.05
N ALA A 250 -8.92 20.37 -11.38
CA ALA A 250 -9.80 20.82 -12.48
C ALA A 250 -9.35 20.36 -13.87
N LYS A 251 -8.10 19.90 -14.04
CA LYS A 251 -7.57 19.31 -15.29
C LYS A 251 -7.82 17.82 -15.41
N ALA A 252 -8.08 17.14 -14.32
CA ALA A 252 -8.47 15.73 -14.30
C ALA A 252 -9.90 15.55 -14.87
N GLY A 253 -10.33 14.32 -15.06
CA GLY A 253 -11.70 14.03 -15.45
C GLY A 253 -12.71 14.63 -14.47
N SER A 254 -13.88 15.03 -14.95
CA SER A 254 -14.93 15.67 -14.12
C SER A 254 -15.32 14.83 -12.90
N ASP A 255 -15.22 13.50 -13.03
CA ASP A 255 -15.54 12.52 -11.99
C ASP A 255 -14.28 11.93 -11.32
N ALA A 256 -13.09 12.54 -11.56
CA ALA A 256 -11.85 12.04 -11.01
C ALA A 256 -11.88 12.02 -9.48
N LEU A 257 -11.33 10.96 -8.90
CA LEU A 257 -11.13 10.85 -7.45
C LEU A 257 -9.79 11.47 -7.04
N PHE A 258 -9.72 11.91 -5.79
CA PHE A 258 -8.47 12.24 -5.12
C PHE A 258 -8.20 11.23 -4.00
N MET A 259 -6.98 10.68 -3.96
CA MET A 259 -6.51 9.72 -2.96
C MET A 259 -5.19 10.13 -2.33
N HIS A 260 -5.00 9.78 -1.06
CA HIS A 260 -3.79 10.02 -0.29
C HIS A 260 -3.71 9.04 0.88
N CYS A 261 -2.63 8.28 0.99
CA CYS A 261 -2.49 7.23 2.01
C CYS A 261 -2.45 7.73 3.47
N LEU A 262 -2.39 9.04 3.69
CA LEU A 262 -2.26 9.70 4.99
C LEU A 262 -1.02 9.24 5.81
N PRO A 263 -0.42 10.13 6.67
CA PRO A 263 -0.88 11.50 6.98
C PRO A 263 -0.59 12.47 5.83
N ALA A 264 -1.40 13.49 5.66
CA ALA A 264 -1.17 14.56 4.70
C ALA A 264 -0.59 15.80 5.40
N HIS A 265 0.36 16.47 4.73
CA HIS A 265 0.85 17.79 5.13
C HIS A 265 0.07 18.85 4.35
N ARG A 266 -1.06 19.29 4.94
CA ARG A 266 -1.95 20.27 4.34
C ARG A 266 -1.24 21.57 4.01
N GLY A 267 -1.38 22.06 2.77
CA GLY A 267 -0.65 23.21 2.25
C GLY A 267 0.71 22.88 1.64
N GLU A 268 1.19 21.63 1.78
CA GLU A 268 2.37 21.10 1.11
C GLU A 268 1.95 20.30 -0.13
N GLU A 269 1.92 18.95 -0.06
CA GLU A 269 1.58 18.09 -1.22
C GLU A 269 0.11 18.18 -1.64
N VAL A 270 -0.79 18.61 -0.76
CA VAL A 270 -2.21 18.78 -1.03
C VAL A 270 -2.79 19.97 -0.27
N THR A 271 -3.72 20.70 -0.89
CA THR A 271 -4.46 21.79 -0.22
C THR A 271 -5.66 21.26 0.57
N ASP A 272 -6.09 22.03 1.60
CA ASP A 272 -7.30 21.71 2.39
C ASP A 272 -8.54 21.58 1.51
N GLU A 273 -8.67 22.46 0.52
CA GLU A 273 -9.78 22.46 -0.43
C GLU A 273 -9.91 21.14 -1.20
N VAL A 274 -8.79 20.49 -1.53
CA VAL A 274 -8.79 19.22 -2.26
C VAL A 274 -9.04 18.05 -1.30
N ILE A 275 -8.30 17.98 -0.18
CA ILE A 275 -8.39 16.82 0.72
C ILE A 275 -9.76 16.73 1.42
N ASP A 276 -10.41 17.87 1.67
CA ASP A 276 -11.75 17.94 2.26
C ASP A 276 -12.84 18.15 1.18
N GLY A 277 -12.45 18.19 -0.09
CA GLY A 277 -13.33 18.43 -1.23
C GLY A 277 -14.16 17.20 -1.64
N PRO A 278 -15.15 17.40 -2.54
CA PRO A 278 -16.12 16.36 -2.93
C PRO A 278 -15.51 15.21 -3.75
N GLN A 279 -14.31 15.39 -4.33
CA GLN A 279 -13.61 14.38 -5.09
C GLN A 279 -12.69 13.52 -4.19
N SER A 280 -12.48 13.94 -2.94
CA SER A 280 -11.61 13.23 -1.99
C SER A 280 -12.29 12.01 -1.41
N VAL A 281 -11.59 10.88 -1.46
CA VAL A 281 -12.02 9.61 -0.87
C VAL A 281 -11.00 9.07 0.13
N VAL A 282 -10.14 9.95 0.67
CA VAL A 282 -9.02 9.57 1.55
C VAL A 282 -9.44 8.84 2.83
N PHE A 283 -10.64 9.11 3.36
CA PHE A 283 -11.13 8.41 4.56
C PHE A 283 -11.74 7.05 4.23
N ASP A 284 -12.37 6.90 3.05
CA ASP A 284 -12.82 5.60 2.55
C ASP A 284 -11.60 4.71 2.23
N GLU A 285 -10.55 5.29 1.65
CA GLU A 285 -9.25 4.66 1.43
C GLU A 285 -8.61 4.19 2.74
N ALA A 286 -8.63 5.03 3.77
CA ALA A 286 -8.13 4.67 5.10
C ALA A 286 -8.97 3.53 5.74
N GLU A 287 -10.30 3.52 5.59
CA GLU A 287 -11.17 2.41 6.01
C GLU A 287 -10.82 1.13 5.24
N ASN A 288 -10.62 1.23 3.94
CA ASN A 288 -10.35 0.08 3.07
C ASN A 288 -9.02 -0.60 3.36
N ARG A 289 -8.07 0.07 4.03
CA ARG A 289 -6.89 -0.58 4.61
C ARG A 289 -7.25 -1.76 5.50
N LEU A 290 -8.25 -1.59 6.35
CA LEU A 290 -8.73 -2.65 7.22
C LEU A 290 -9.27 -3.84 6.41
N HIS A 291 -10.11 -3.57 5.41
CA HIS A 291 -10.79 -4.62 4.64
C HIS A 291 -9.85 -5.34 3.68
N ALA A 292 -8.98 -4.63 2.98
CA ALA A 292 -7.94 -5.23 2.14
C ALA A 292 -6.99 -6.13 2.94
N GLN A 293 -6.51 -5.66 4.11
CA GLN A 293 -5.61 -6.43 4.97
C GLN A 293 -6.27 -7.68 5.54
N LYS A 294 -7.58 -7.65 5.85
CA LYS A 294 -8.33 -8.86 6.25
C LYS A 294 -8.28 -9.93 5.18
N SER A 295 -8.49 -9.57 3.94
CA SER A 295 -8.49 -10.53 2.84
C SER A 295 -7.07 -10.98 2.44
N ILE A 296 -6.06 -10.12 2.58
CA ILE A 296 -4.66 -10.54 2.47
C ILE A 296 -4.32 -11.58 3.54
N LEU A 297 -4.71 -11.36 4.80
CA LEU A 297 -4.52 -12.33 5.89
C LEU A 297 -5.25 -13.66 5.60
N ALA A 298 -6.50 -13.59 5.15
CA ALA A 298 -7.29 -14.77 4.81
C ALA A 298 -6.65 -15.55 3.65
N TRP A 299 -6.15 -14.89 2.62
CA TRP A 299 -5.46 -15.51 1.49
C TRP A 299 -4.13 -16.15 1.92
N CYS A 300 -3.31 -15.45 2.68
CA CYS A 300 -2.05 -15.97 3.19
C CYS A 300 -2.24 -17.22 4.05
N LEU A 301 -3.30 -17.26 4.85
CA LEU A 301 -3.62 -18.36 5.77
C LEU A 301 -4.54 -19.43 5.16
N GLY A 302 -4.83 -19.35 3.86
CA GLY A 302 -5.60 -20.37 3.13
C GLY A 302 -7.09 -20.43 3.50
N ALA A 303 -7.65 -19.30 3.93
CA ALA A 303 -9.07 -19.15 4.25
C ALA A 303 -9.92 -18.62 3.07
N ILE A 304 -9.24 -18.33 1.95
CA ILE A 304 -9.83 -18.04 0.64
C ILE A 304 -8.91 -18.57 -0.45
#